data_23035d01b8752339a89e0058a46ab25a
#
_entry.id   23035d01b8752339a89e0058a46ab25a
#
_cell.length_a   1.000
_cell.length_b   1.000
_cell.length_c   1.000
_cell.angle_alpha   90.00
_cell.angle_beta   90.00
_cell.angle_gamma   90.00
#
_symmetry.space_group_name_H-M   'P 1'
#
loop_
_entity.id
_entity.type
_entity.pdbx_description
1 polymer ?
#
loop_
_entity_poly.entity_id
_entity_poly.type
_entity_poly.pdbx_seq_one_letter_code
_entity_poly.pdbx_strand_id
1 'polypeptide(L)'
;MKPTVEQLHDANSYELIDSFHVDEMGKFLMQELGIKQPDNQPTKPKLNAKSLLFFAVFAGIGGVVGWSIGKFIPKSEGGLDSFATQFGLAFLCFFIVLLPIHEAIHGLFFKLIGAQKVGFGWSMKSLIVYAYAQKFVMTLRENALVAAMPFVVITISLTVLWFIFPQWQFFWGSALFLHTFACMGDFILIRYFYKNRTSRMYTYDDIEEKNYSYFFREKSNQAV
;
A
#
# COMPACT_ATOMS: atom_id res chain seq x y z
N MET A 1 15.66 -18.46 15.48
CA MET A 1 16.60 -17.48 14.90
C MET A 1 16.13 -17.22 13.47
N LYS A 2 16.21 -15.99 12.96
CA LYS A 2 15.89 -15.74 11.53
C LYS A 2 17.08 -16.19 10.67
N PRO A 3 16.84 -16.69 9.44
CA PRO A 3 17.91 -17.01 8.51
C PRO A 3 18.62 -15.72 8.03
N THR A 4 19.86 -15.87 7.58
CA THR A 4 20.55 -14.80 6.84
C THR A 4 20.10 -14.78 5.38
N VAL A 5 20.46 -13.71 4.63
CA VAL A 5 20.16 -13.63 3.19
C VAL A 5 20.79 -14.80 2.44
N GLU A 6 22.03 -15.14 2.78
CA GLU A 6 22.78 -16.26 2.15
C GLU A 6 22.07 -17.61 2.43
N GLN A 7 21.59 -17.81 3.66
CA GLN A 7 20.87 -19.04 4.03
C GLN A 7 19.53 -19.17 3.28
N LEU A 8 18.84 -18.06 2.99
CA LEU A 8 17.60 -18.09 2.21
C LEU A 8 17.83 -18.59 0.76
N HIS A 9 19.03 -18.42 0.24
CA HIS A 9 19.41 -18.93 -1.08
C HIS A 9 19.91 -20.37 -1.08
N ASP A 10 19.96 -21.05 0.09
CA ASP A 10 20.20 -22.49 0.13
C ASP A 10 18.96 -23.26 -0.34
N ALA A 11 19.04 -23.78 -1.56
CA ALA A 11 17.96 -24.53 -2.19
C ALA A 11 17.55 -25.82 -1.47
N ASN A 12 18.36 -26.32 -0.52
CA ASN A 12 17.96 -27.48 0.28
C ASN A 12 16.98 -27.10 1.39
N SER A 13 17.15 -25.92 1.97
CA SER A 13 16.41 -25.47 3.15
C SER A 13 15.24 -24.55 2.79
N TYR A 14 15.35 -23.78 1.71
CA TYR A 14 14.37 -22.77 1.31
C TYR A 14 14.01 -22.87 -0.16
N GLU A 15 12.79 -22.43 -0.49
CA GLU A 15 12.26 -22.34 -1.85
C GLU A 15 11.90 -20.88 -2.14
N LEU A 16 12.42 -20.34 -3.25
CA LEU A 16 12.00 -19.04 -3.74
C LEU A 16 10.58 -19.17 -4.32
N ILE A 17 9.60 -18.50 -3.70
CA ILE A 17 8.20 -18.54 -4.12
C ILE A 17 7.89 -17.41 -5.09
N ASP A 18 8.29 -16.19 -4.74
CA ASP A 18 8.08 -14.99 -5.54
C ASP A 18 9.30 -14.08 -5.50
N SER A 19 9.56 -13.41 -6.60
CA SER A 19 10.48 -12.28 -6.67
C SER A 19 10.01 -11.30 -7.73
N PHE A 20 10.11 -10.02 -7.45
CA PHE A 20 9.74 -9.00 -8.44
C PHE A 20 10.67 -7.79 -8.36
N HIS A 21 10.88 -7.19 -9.52
CA HIS A 21 11.52 -5.89 -9.62
C HIS A 21 10.56 -4.82 -9.10
N VAL A 22 11.05 -3.80 -8.40
CA VAL A 22 10.20 -2.74 -7.81
C VAL A 22 9.30 -2.06 -8.85
N ASP A 23 9.81 -1.84 -10.06
CA ASP A 23 9.01 -1.31 -11.17
C ASP A 23 7.85 -2.23 -11.61
N GLU A 24 7.85 -3.47 -11.16
CA GLU A 24 6.82 -4.49 -11.45
C GLU A 24 5.95 -4.81 -10.23
N MET A 25 6.14 -4.08 -9.12
CA MET A 25 5.33 -4.25 -7.92
C MET A 25 3.83 -4.18 -8.24
N GLY A 26 3.40 -3.27 -9.11
CA GLY A 26 2.01 -3.18 -9.55
C GLY A 26 1.50 -4.49 -10.18
N LYS A 27 2.34 -5.22 -10.91
CA LYS A 27 1.97 -6.53 -11.50
C LYS A 27 1.78 -7.59 -10.41
N PHE A 28 2.70 -7.65 -9.44
CA PHE A 28 2.59 -8.53 -8.28
C PHE A 28 1.30 -8.27 -7.50
N LEU A 29 0.99 -7.00 -7.23
CA LEU A 29 -0.23 -6.60 -6.54
C LEU A 29 -1.51 -7.04 -7.29
N MET A 30 -1.56 -6.85 -8.61
CA MET A 30 -2.69 -7.29 -9.44
C MET A 30 -2.82 -8.82 -9.47
N GLN A 31 -1.71 -9.53 -9.56
CA GLN A 31 -1.69 -10.99 -9.55
C GLN A 31 -2.23 -11.55 -8.23
N GLU A 32 -1.85 -10.95 -7.11
CA GLU A 32 -2.37 -11.35 -5.80
C GLU A 32 -3.86 -11.03 -5.63
N LEU A 33 -4.38 -10.04 -6.34
CA LEU A 33 -5.82 -9.77 -6.42
C LEU A 33 -6.57 -10.74 -7.35
N GLY A 34 -5.87 -11.64 -8.04
CA GLY A 34 -6.46 -12.59 -9.00
C GLY A 34 -6.78 -11.95 -10.36
N ILE A 35 -6.25 -10.77 -10.63
CA ILE A 35 -6.41 -10.09 -11.91
C ILE A 35 -5.35 -10.67 -12.85
N LYS A 36 -5.78 -11.58 -13.76
CA LYS A 36 -4.87 -12.13 -14.79
C LYS A 36 -4.43 -11.02 -15.73
N GLN A 37 -3.13 -10.76 -15.76
CA GLN A 37 -2.57 -9.95 -16.85
C GLN A 37 -2.51 -10.81 -18.11
N PRO A 38 -2.89 -10.27 -19.28
CA PRO A 38 -2.65 -10.94 -20.54
C PRO A 38 -1.13 -11.02 -20.77
N ASP A 39 -0.66 -12.24 -21.10
CA ASP A 39 0.74 -12.51 -21.40
C ASP A 39 1.33 -11.53 -22.43
N ASN A 40 2.41 -10.87 -22.03
CA ASN A 40 3.45 -10.25 -22.86
C ASN A 40 3.06 -9.45 -24.12
N GLN A 41 1.95 -8.73 -24.15
CA GLN A 41 1.79 -7.66 -25.14
C GLN A 41 1.65 -6.32 -24.45
N PRO A 42 2.30 -5.24 -24.96
CA PRO A 42 2.00 -3.88 -24.56
C PRO A 42 0.59 -3.53 -25.09
N THR A 43 -0.44 -4.06 -24.44
CA THR A 43 -1.81 -3.71 -24.78
C THR A 43 -2.04 -2.31 -24.26
N LYS A 44 -2.16 -1.36 -25.19
CA LYS A 44 -2.90 -0.12 -24.90
C LYS A 44 -4.15 -0.53 -24.12
N PRO A 45 -4.47 0.11 -22.98
CA PRO A 45 -5.64 -0.26 -22.20
C PRO A 45 -6.85 -0.19 -23.13
N LYS A 46 -7.31 -1.34 -23.61
CA LYS A 46 -8.58 -1.42 -24.30
C LYS A 46 -9.61 -1.21 -23.20
N LEU A 47 -10.17 -0.02 -23.12
CA LEU A 47 -11.36 0.24 -22.35
C LEU A 47 -12.42 -0.75 -22.82
N ASN A 48 -12.52 -1.86 -22.09
CA ASN A 48 -13.54 -2.85 -22.35
C ASN A 48 -14.89 -2.26 -21.89
N ALA A 49 -15.95 -2.50 -22.63
CA ALA A 49 -17.29 -2.00 -22.27
C ALA A 49 -17.67 -2.33 -20.81
N LYS A 50 -17.21 -3.47 -20.28
CA LYS A 50 -17.39 -3.85 -18.87
C LYS A 50 -16.63 -2.94 -17.88
N SER A 51 -15.41 -2.54 -18.20
CA SER A 51 -14.67 -1.60 -17.34
C SER A 51 -15.24 -0.19 -17.44
N LEU A 52 -15.67 0.23 -18.62
CA LEU A 52 -16.37 1.51 -18.79
C LEU A 52 -17.68 1.54 -18.01
N LEU A 53 -18.46 0.45 -18.06
CA LEU A 53 -19.69 0.29 -17.27
C LEU A 53 -19.38 0.32 -15.77
N PHE A 54 -18.33 -0.38 -15.32
CA PHE A 54 -17.89 -0.37 -13.92
C PHE A 54 -17.56 1.06 -13.47
N PHE A 55 -16.74 1.79 -14.24
CA PHE A 55 -16.42 3.19 -13.93
C PHE A 55 -17.66 4.10 -13.98
N ALA A 56 -18.56 3.90 -14.93
CA ALA A 56 -19.79 4.66 -15.03
C ALA A 56 -20.73 4.40 -13.84
N VAL A 57 -20.86 3.14 -13.40
CA VAL A 57 -21.63 2.77 -12.20
C VAL A 57 -21.00 3.37 -10.94
N PHE A 58 -19.67 3.28 -10.78
CA PHE A 58 -18.98 3.89 -9.65
C PHE A 58 -19.08 5.41 -9.64
N ALA A 59 -18.92 6.05 -10.80
CA ALA A 59 -19.11 7.49 -10.96
C ALA A 59 -20.56 7.90 -10.70
N GLY A 60 -21.52 7.08 -11.15
CA GLY A 60 -22.96 7.29 -10.89
C GLY A 60 -23.29 7.17 -9.38
N ILE A 61 -22.83 6.12 -8.73
CA ILE A 61 -23.00 5.95 -7.27
C ILE A 61 -22.32 7.11 -6.53
N GLY A 62 -21.07 7.43 -6.86
CA GLY A 62 -20.34 8.55 -6.27
C GLY A 62 -21.04 9.89 -6.51
N GLY A 63 -21.58 10.10 -7.71
CA GLY A 63 -22.39 11.27 -8.08
C GLY A 63 -23.69 11.37 -7.27
N VAL A 64 -24.45 10.28 -7.14
CA VAL A 64 -25.70 10.24 -6.35
C VAL A 64 -25.41 10.43 -4.86
N VAL A 65 -24.41 9.76 -4.32
CA VAL A 65 -23.99 9.92 -2.94
C VAL A 65 -23.50 11.35 -2.70
N GLY A 66 -22.63 11.88 -3.55
CA GLY A 66 -22.12 13.25 -3.46
C GLY A 66 -23.23 14.29 -3.57
N TRP A 67 -24.21 14.10 -4.50
CA TRP A 67 -25.36 14.98 -4.64
C TRP A 67 -26.30 14.91 -3.43
N SER A 68 -26.54 13.71 -2.89
CA SER A 68 -27.37 13.52 -1.70
C SER A 68 -26.73 14.16 -0.48
N ILE A 69 -25.44 13.93 -0.27
CA ILE A 69 -24.67 14.59 0.80
C ILE A 69 -24.66 16.11 0.59
N GLY A 70 -24.48 16.58 -0.65
CA GLY A 70 -24.47 17.99 -1.00
C GLY A 70 -25.77 18.75 -0.66
N LYS A 71 -26.93 18.05 -0.59
CA LYS A 71 -28.20 18.65 -0.14
C LYS A 71 -28.24 18.95 1.36
N PHE A 72 -27.49 18.18 2.16
CA PHE A 72 -27.41 18.36 3.61
C PHE A 72 -26.27 19.29 4.03
N ILE A 73 -25.41 19.67 3.06
CA ILE A 73 -24.32 20.61 3.31
C ILE A 73 -24.91 22.04 3.21
N PRO A 74 -24.78 22.87 4.25
CA PRO A 74 -25.11 24.28 4.14
C PRO A 74 -24.35 24.89 2.95
N LYS A 75 -25.07 25.58 2.06
CA LYS A 75 -24.44 26.32 0.96
C LYS A 75 -23.59 27.44 1.56
N SER A 76 -22.33 27.20 1.82
CA SER A 76 -21.41 28.28 2.14
C SER A 76 -21.06 28.99 0.82
N GLU A 77 -21.29 30.27 0.77
CA GLU A 77 -20.90 31.14 -0.33
C GLU A 77 -19.37 31.22 -0.33
N GLY A 78 -18.72 30.33 -1.08
CA GLY A 78 -17.31 30.28 -1.42
C GLY A 78 -16.34 30.81 -0.33
N GLY A 79 -15.64 29.92 0.33
CA GLY A 79 -14.65 30.25 1.35
C GLY A 79 -13.90 28.99 1.76
N LEU A 80 -13.08 29.08 2.82
CA LEU A 80 -12.35 27.94 3.39
C LEU A 80 -13.28 26.81 3.84
N ASP A 81 -14.55 27.09 4.07
CA ASP A 81 -15.56 26.13 4.52
C ASP A 81 -16.19 25.35 3.34
N SER A 82 -15.90 25.72 2.08
CA SER A 82 -16.45 25.02 0.94
C SER A 82 -15.82 23.63 0.80
N PHE A 83 -16.63 22.63 0.41
CA PHE A 83 -16.15 21.28 0.12
C PHE A 83 -14.98 21.29 -0.88
N ALA A 84 -15.10 22.05 -1.96
CA ALA A 84 -14.09 22.10 -3.02
C ALA A 84 -12.73 22.60 -2.51
N THR A 85 -12.74 23.64 -1.65
CA THR A 85 -11.52 24.19 -1.05
C THR A 85 -10.89 23.18 -0.08
N GLN A 86 -11.68 22.60 0.83
CA GLN A 86 -11.17 21.63 1.79
C GLN A 86 -10.67 20.35 1.09
N PHE A 87 -11.37 19.87 0.05
CA PHE A 87 -10.90 18.73 -0.75
C PHE A 87 -9.58 19.06 -1.47
N GLY A 88 -9.48 20.23 -2.11
CA GLY A 88 -8.24 20.66 -2.77
C GLY A 88 -7.06 20.75 -1.81
N LEU A 89 -7.28 21.31 -0.60
CA LEU A 89 -6.26 21.36 0.45
C LEU A 89 -5.89 19.96 0.95
N ALA A 90 -6.87 19.06 1.14
CA ALA A 90 -6.61 17.67 1.55
C ALA A 90 -5.79 16.92 0.48
N PHE A 91 -6.08 17.15 -0.80
CA PHE A 91 -5.32 16.57 -1.91
C PHE A 91 -3.87 17.03 -1.91
N LEU A 92 -3.61 18.32 -1.76
CA LEU A 92 -2.25 18.85 -1.64
C LEU A 92 -1.55 18.32 -0.38
N CYS A 93 -2.23 18.34 0.75
CA CYS A 93 -1.72 17.82 2.02
C CYS A 93 -1.39 16.33 1.92
N PHE A 94 -2.19 15.55 1.19
CA PHE A 94 -1.93 14.14 0.97
C PHE A 94 -0.55 13.90 0.33
N PHE A 95 -0.23 14.57 -0.78
CA PHE A 95 1.04 14.34 -1.46
C PHE A 95 2.24 14.95 -0.73
N ILE A 96 2.07 16.12 -0.10
CA ILE A 96 3.19 16.87 0.48
C ILE A 96 3.49 16.40 1.92
N VAL A 97 2.46 15.95 2.65
CA VAL A 97 2.57 15.65 4.08
C VAL A 97 2.24 14.20 4.39
N LEU A 98 1.04 13.72 4.02
CA LEU A 98 0.57 12.40 4.44
C LEU A 98 1.36 11.27 3.78
N LEU A 99 1.68 11.36 2.50
CA LEU A 99 2.43 10.34 1.80
C LEU A 99 3.86 10.21 2.33
N PRO A 100 4.65 11.29 2.52
CA PRO A 100 5.94 11.21 3.20
C PRO A 100 5.87 10.67 4.63
N ILE A 101 4.84 11.05 5.41
CA ILE A 101 4.64 10.54 6.77
C ILE A 101 4.31 9.03 6.73
N HIS A 102 3.50 8.58 5.79
CA HIS A 102 3.18 7.17 5.57
C HIS A 102 4.46 6.34 5.38
N GLU A 103 5.34 6.75 4.47
CA GLU A 103 6.60 6.07 4.24
C GLU A 103 7.55 6.17 5.45
N ALA A 104 7.56 7.31 6.14
CA ALA A 104 8.36 7.48 7.34
C ALA A 104 7.91 6.53 8.46
N ILE A 105 6.61 6.24 8.57
CA ILE A 105 6.09 5.26 9.52
C ILE A 105 6.58 3.85 9.17
N HIS A 106 6.53 3.44 7.88
CA HIS A 106 7.16 2.18 7.46
C HIS A 106 8.63 2.12 7.88
N GLY A 107 9.39 3.17 7.56
CA GLY A 107 10.79 3.29 7.93
C GLY A 107 11.04 3.17 9.43
N LEU A 108 10.22 3.82 10.25
CA LEU A 108 10.28 3.72 11.70
C LEU A 108 10.05 2.28 12.17
N PHE A 109 9.01 1.62 11.66
CA PHE A 109 8.70 0.24 12.06
C PHE A 109 9.74 -0.75 11.57
N PHE A 110 10.36 -0.57 10.41
CA PHE A 110 11.55 -1.33 10.01
C PHE A 110 12.67 -1.20 11.04
N LYS A 111 12.94 0.02 11.52
CA LYS A 111 13.94 0.25 12.57
C LYS A 111 13.56 -0.43 13.89
N LEU A 112 12.30 -0.34 14.31
CA LEU A 112 11.82 -0.94 15.56
C LEU A 112 11.92 -2.47 15.56
N ILE A 113 11.76 -3.13 14.41
CA ILE A 113 11.94 -4.59 14.28
C ILE A 113 13.40 -5.01 14.05
N GLY A 114 14.34 -4.06 14.02
CA GLY A 114 15.79 -4.31 14.02
C GLY A 114 16.50 -4.11 12.68
N ALA A 115 15.87 -3.49 11.68
CA ALA A 115 16.53 -3.18 10.42
C ALA A 115 17.68 -2.16 10.63
N GLN A 116 18.87 -2.52 10.19
CA GLN A 116 20.05 -1.64 10.33
C GLN A 116 20.01 -0.51 9.29
N LYS A 117 19.64 -0.84 8.05
CA LYS A 117 19.60 0.11 6.94
C LYS A 117 18.20 0.20 6.37
N VAL A 118 17.62 1.40 6.44
CA VAL A 118 16.31 1.74 5.88
C VAL A 118 16.52 2.84 4.86
N GLY A 119 15.87 2.72 3.72
CA GLY A 119 15.88 3.71 2.65
C GLY A 119 14.48 3.99 2.13
N PHE A 120 14.38 5.01 1.29
CA PHE A 120 13.16 5.42 0.61
C PHE A 120 13.42 5.51 -0.88
N GLY A 121 12.45 5.13 -1.67
CA GLY A 121 12.55 5.16 -3.10
C GLY A 121 11.23 5.50 -3.77
N TRP A 122 11.28 5.68 -5.07
CA TRP A 122 10.09 5.84 -5.91
C TRP A 122 10.23 5.04 -7.19
N SER A 123 9.11 4.60 -7.76
CA SER A 123 9.05 4.03 -9.09
C SER A 123 8.07 4.84 -9.95
N MET A 124 8.60 5.49 -10.99
CA MET A 124 7.77 6.24 -11.95
C MET A 124 6.92 5.31 -12.81
N LYS A 125 7.33 4.05 -13.02
CA LYS A 125 6.56 3.09 -13.80
C LYS A 125 5.34 2.56 -13.06
N SER A 126 5.50 2.31 -11.76
CA SER A 126 4.43 1.85 -10.87
C SER A 126 3.69 3.00 -10.19
N LEU A 127 4.18 4.24 -10.32
CA LEU A 127 3.65 5.44 -9.64
C LEU A 127 3.53 5.24 -8.13
N ILE A 128 4.56 4.66 -7.53
CA ILE A 128 4.62 4.38 -6.09
C ILE A 128 5.82 5.06 -5.46
N VAL A 129 5.65 5.47 -4.21
CA VAL A 129 6.72 5.77 -3.25
C VAL A 129 6.76 4.62 -2.26
N TYR A 130 7.93 4.25 -1.78
CA TYR A 130 8.08 3.12 -0.87
C TYR A 130 9.26 3.29 0.07
N ALA A 131 9.12 2.77 1.28
CA ALA A 131 10.23 2.52 2.20
C ALA A 131 10.70 1.07 2.05
N TYR A 132 11.99 0.82 2.27
CA TYR A 132 12.57 -0.51 2.24
C TYR A 132 13.60 -0.71 3.35
N ALA A 133 13.83 -1.96 3.72
CA ALA A 133 14.86 -2.36 4.65
C ALA A 133 15.91 -3.21 3.93
N GLN A 134 17.04 -2.57 3.53
CA GLN A 134 18.06 -3.19 2.68
C GLN A 134 18.64 -4.46 3.31
N LYS A 135 18.48 -5.59 2.60
CA LYS A 135 18.96 -6.93 2.97
C LYS A 135 18.57 -7.37 4.39
N PHE A 136 17.46 -6.85 4.90
CA PHE A 136 16.93 -7.22 6.21
C PHE A 136 15.87 -8.31 6.08
N VAL A 137 16.17 -9.50 6.61
CA VAL A 137 15.25 -10.64 6.55
C VAL A 137 14.13 -10.48 7.57
N MET A 138 12.90 -10.54 7.10
CA MET A 138 11.67 -10.48 7.89
C MET A 138 10.84 -11.75 7.68
N THR A 139 10.09 -12.14 8.70
CA THR A 139 8.96 -13.05 8.52
C THR A 139 7.82 -12.33 7.81
N LEU A 140 6.93 -13.05 7.12
CA LEU A 140 5.73 -12.43 6.56
C LEU A 140 4.84 -11.74 7.60
N ARG A 141 4.86 -12.24 8.86
CA ARG A 141 4.13 -11.60 9.96
C ARG A 141 4.69 -10.22 10.28
N GLU A 142 6.01 -10.09 10.35
CA GLU A 142 6.66 -8.80 10.58
C GLU A 142 6.42 -7.85 9.42
N ASN A 143 6.52 -8.35 8.18
CA ASN A 143 6.21 -7.56 6.99
C ASN A 143 4.76 -7.05 7.00
N ALA A 144 3.80 -7.92 7.33
CA ALA A 144 2.39 -7.53 7.46
C ALA A 144 2.15 -6.52 8.60
N LEU A 145 2.90 -6.63 9.71
CA LEU A 145 2.85 -5.64 10.79
C LEU A 145 3.35 -4.27 10.30
N VAL A 146 4.52 -4.23 9.66
CA VAL A 146 5.06 -3.00 9.09
C VAL A 146 4.09 -2.39 8.09
N ALA A 147 3.51 -3.19 7.19
CA ALA A 147 2.52 -2.75 6.22
C ALA A 147 1.23 -2.18 6.87
N ALA A 148 0.80 -2.71 8.01
CA ALA A 148 -0.42 -2.25 8.68
C ALA A 148 -0.26 -0.90 9.41
N MET A 149 0.95 -0.56 9.85
CA MET A 149 1.15 0.53 10.80
C MET A 149 0.84 1.93 10.26
N PRO A 150 1.19 2.30 9.02
CA PRO A 150 0.78 3.61 8.49
C PRO A 150 -0.73 3.79 8.49
N PHE A 151 -1.47 2.75 8.05
CA PHE A 151 -2.93 2.80 8.05
C PHE A 151 -3.47 3.04 9.47
N VAL A 152 -3.00 2.29 10.46
CA VAL A 152 -3.47 2.41 11.84
C VAL A 152 -3.14 3.78 12.43
N VAL A 153 -1.87 4.19 12.34
CA VAL A 153 -1.41 5.44 12.98
C VAL A 153 -2.07 6.66 12.35
N ILE A 154 -2.08 6.76 11.02
CA ILE A 154 -2.62 7.93 10.33
C ILE A 154 -4.15 7.97 10.44
N THR A 155 -4.84 6.81 10.33
CA THR A 155 -6.30 6.78 10.49
C THR A 155 -6.74 7.23 11.87
N ILE A 156 -6.07 6.75 12.93
CA ILE A 156 -6.36 7.20 14.30
C ILE A 156 -6.10 8.71 14.43
N SER A 157 -4.95 9.18 13.95
CA SER A 157 -4.58 10.60 14.03
C SER A 157 -5.58 11.51 13.32
N LEU A 158 -5.94 11.18 12.06
CA LEU A 158 -6.90 11.96 11.28
C LEU A 158 -8.30 11.91 11.89
N THR A 159 -8.71 10.77 12.45
CA THR A 159 -9.99 10.63 13.13
C THR A 159 -10.05 11.51 14.40
N VAL A 160 -8.99 11.52 15.19
CA VAL A 160 -8.89 12.39 16.37
C VAL A 160 -8.96 13.86 15.96
N LEU A 161 -8.21 14.27 14.92
CA LEU A 161 -8.22 15.62 14.40
C LEU A 161 -9.60 16.04 13.87
N TRP A 162 -10.33 15.10 13.26
CA TRP A 162 -11.71 15.34 12.80
C TRP A 162 -12.64 15.74 13.96
N PHE A 163 -12.54 15.05 15.10
CA PHE A 163 -13.36 15.38 16.28
C PHE A 163 -12.92 16.68 16.96
N ILE A 164 -11.63 17.01 16.94
CA ILE A 164 -11.11 18.24 17.56
C ILE A 164 -11.42 19.47 16.69
N PHE A 165 -11.40 19.33 15.37
CA PHE A 165 -11.57 20.42 14.41
C PHE A 165 -12.72 20.13 13.42
N PRO A 166 -13.99 20.09 13.89
CA PRO A 166 -15.13 19.67 13.07
C PRO A 166 -15.42 20.63 11.90
N GLN A 167 -14.98 21.91 11.97
CA GLN A 167 -15.10 22.88 10.89
C GLN A 167 -14.32 22.44 9.63
N TRP A 168 -13.33 21.54 9.77
CA TRP A 168 -12.54 20.96 8.69
C TRP A 168 -13.00 19.55 8.32
N GLN A 169 -14.26 19.21 8.55
CA GLN A 169 -14.78 17.85 8.36
C GLN A 169 -14.57 17.29 6.94
N PHE A 170 -14.70 18.12 5.91
CA PHE A 170 -14.47 17.70 4.52
C PHE A 170 -12.99 17.48 4.22
N PHE A 171 -12.11 18.28 4.83
CA PHE A 171 -10.66 18.08 4.75
C PHE A 171 -10.26 16.73 5.36
N TRP A 172 -10.67 16.46 6.61
CA TRP A 172 -10.33 15.22 7.31
C TRP A 172 -10.91 14.00 6.63
N GLY A 173 -12.17 14.05 6.18
CA GLY A 173 -12.82 12.98 5.43
C GLY A 173 -12.14 12.69 4.11
N SER A 174 -11.75 13.72 3.36
CA SER A 174 -11.01 13.60 2.10
C SER A 174 -9.61 13.04 2.32
N ALA A 175 -8.91 13.50 3.35
CA ALA A 175 -7.58 13.01 3.71
C ALA A 175 -7.62 11.52 4.10
N LEU A 176 -8.59 11.09 4.90
CA LEU A 176 -8.84 9.68 5.25
C LEU A 176 -9.12 8.83 4.01
N PHE A 177 -9.96 9.33 3.12
CA PHE A 177 -10.29 8.63 1.87
C PHE A 177 -9.05 8.43 1.00
N LEU A 178 -8.31 9.50 0.71
CA LEU A 178 -7.08 9.45 -0.10
C LEU A 178 -6.03 8.51 0.53
N HIS A 179 -5.84 8.61 1.85
CA HIS A 179 -4.91 7.76 2.57
C HIS A 179 -5.30 6.29 2.53
N THR A 180 -6.60 5.96 2.70
CA THR A 180 -7.07 4.58 2.60
C THR A 180 -6.78 3.97 1.22
N PHE A 181 -6.93 4.75 0.15
CA PHE A 181 -6.55 4.31 -1.19
C PHE A 181 -5.05 4.10 -1.34
N ALA A 182 -4.23 4.96 -0.75
CA ALA A 182 -2.78 4.80 -0.78
C ALA A 182 -2.32 3.50 -0.09
N CYS A 183 -3.03 3.05 0.94
CA CYS A 183 -2.73 1.80 1.67
C CYS A 183 -3.11 0.52 0.91
N MET A 184 -3.61 0.58 -0.34
CA MET A 184 -4.02 -0.62 -1.08
C MET A 184 -2.87 -1.62 -1.26
N GLY A 185 -1.64 -1.14 -1.49
CA GLY A 185 -0.44 -1.99 -1.55
C GLY A 185 -0.20 -2.74 -0.25
N ASP A 186 -0.31 -2.04 0.87
CA ASP A 186 -0.13 -2.60 2.21
C ASP A 186 -1.18 -3.66 2.52
N PHE A 187 -2.45 -3.39 2.17
CA PHE A 187 -3.52 -4.38 2.37
C PHE A 187 -3.28 -5.66 1.58
N ILE A 188 -2.67 -5.58 0.40
CA ILE A 188 -2.31 -6.75 -0.39
C ILE A 188 -1.18 -7.53 0.29
N LEU A 189 -0.16 -6.87 0.85
CA LEU A 189 0.90 -7.52 1.63
C LEU A 189 0.34 -8.20 2.88
N ILE A 190 -0.59 -7.55 3.59
CA ILE A 190 -1.29 -8.14 4.74
C ILE A 190 -2.10 -9.36 4.30
N ARG A 191 -2.84 -9.28 3.17
CA ARG A 191 -3.56 -10.41 2.60
C ARG A 191 -2.63 -11.55 2.21
N TYR A 192 -1.47 -11.23 1.61
CA TYR A 192 -0.45 -12.23 1.25
C TYR A 192 0.03 -13.01 2.48
N PHE A 193 0.25 -12.33 3.61
CA PHE A 193 0.53 -12.99 4.88
C PHE A 193 -0.62 -13.94 5.30
N TYR A 194 -1.88 -13.48 5.30
CA TYR A 194 -3.00 -14.31 5.71
C TYR A 194 -3.18 -15.56 4.84
N LYS A 195 -2.97 -15.43 3.53
CA LYS A 195 -3.00 -16.52 2.55
C LYS A 195 -1.94 -17.59 2.85
N ASN A 196 -0.77 -17.17 3.30
CA ASN A 196 0.40 -18.02 3.51
C ASN A 196 0.72 -18.29 4.99
N ARG A 197 -0.18 -17.95 5.92
CA ARG A 197 0.07 -17.98 7.38
C ARG A 197 0.39 -19.37 7.95
N THR A 198 0.08 -20.44 7.24
CA THR A 198 0.36 -21.84 7.63
C THR A 198 1.78 -22.27 7.29
N SER A 199 2.47 -21.51 6.45
CA SER A 199 3.84 -21.79 6.01
C SER A 199 4.81 -20.80 6.68
N ARG A 200 6.00 -21.28 7.02
CA ARG A 200 7.08 -20.36 7.44
C ARG A 200 7.67 -19.71 6.22
N MET A 201 7.40 -18.42 6.07
CA MET A 201 7.90 -17.64 4.96
C MET A 201 8.66 -16.42 5.45
N TYR A 202 9.64 -16.05 4.66
CA TYR A 202 10.54 -14.92 4.87
C TYR A 202 10.57 -14.04 3.63
N THR A 203 10.82 -12.76 3.84
CA THR A 203 11.01 -11.78 2.77
C THR A 203 12.18 -10.87 3.09
N TYR A 204 12.84 -10.37 2.07
CA TYR A 204 13.80 -9.28 2.17
C TYR A 204 13.84 -8.48 0.87
N ASP A 205 14.31 -7.24 0.98
CA ASP A 205 14.50 -6.31 -0.12
C ASP A 205 15.99 -6.14 -0.43
N ASP A 206 16.37 -6.22 -1.70
CA ASP A 206 17.68 -5.85 -2.22
C ASP A 206 17.52 -4.74 -3.27
N ILE A 207 17.12 -3.57 -2.79
CA ILE A 207 16.77 -2.45 -3.66
C ILE A 207 18.01 -1.76 -4.22
N GLU A 208 19.02 -1.54 -3.37
CA GLU A 208 20.19 -0.75 -3.76
C GLU A 208 21.08 -1.43 -4.80
N GLU A 209 21.13 -2.75 -4.80
CA GLU A 209 21.99 -3.50 -5.74
C GLU A 209 21.21 -4.08 -6.93
N LYS A 210 19.99 -4.59 -6.67
CA LYS A 210 19.23 -5.35 -7.65
C LYS A 210 17.87 -4.79 -7.99
N ASN A 211 17.32 -3.88 -7.16
CA ASN A 211 15.94 -3.39 -7.26
C ASN A 211 14.88 -4.49 -7.16
N TYR A 212 15.12 -5.51 -6.34
CA TYR A 212 14.24 -6.66 -6.17
C TYR A 212 13.77 -6.84 -4.74
N SER A 213 12.54 -7.35 -4.60
CA SER A 213 11.99 -7.94 -3.38
C SER A 213 11.84 -9.45 -3.59
N TYR A 214 12.14 -10.24 -2.54
CA TYR A 214 12.19 -11.70 -2.58
C TYR A 214 11.32 -12.31 -1.50
N PHE A 215 10.61 -13.40 -1.81
CA PHE A 215 9.78 -14.16 -0.89
C PHE A 215 10.18 -15.63 -0.91
N PHE A 216 10.57 -16.16 0.26
CA PHE A 216 11.04 -17.53 0.43
C PHE A 216 10.13 -18.29 1.38
N ARG A 217 9.98 -19.59 1.11
CA ARG A 217 9.31 -20.55 1.99
C ARG A 217 10.36 -21.50 2.56
N GLU A 218 10.30 -21.74 3.87
CA GLU A 218 11.07 -22.81 4.51
C GLU A 218 10.51 -24.16 4.06
N LYS A 219 11.36 -25.04 3.55
CA LYS A 219 10.97 -26.39 3.20
C LYS A 219 10.73 -27.18 4.49
N SER A 220 9.58 -27.82 4.61
CA SER A 220 9.37 -28.74 5.71
C SER A 220 10.34 -29.92 5.54
N ASN A 221 11.21 -30.16 6.52
CA ASN A 221 11.94 -31.41 6.60
C ASN A 221 10.88 -32.53 6.70
N GLN A 222 10.46 -33.09 5.56
CA GLN A 222 9.83 -34.40 5.60
C GLN A 222 10.95 -35.33 6.05
N ALA A 223 10.95 -35.65 7.36
CA ALA A 223 11.72 -36.77 7.87
C ALA A 223 11.26 -38.00 7.06
N VAL A 224 12.21 -38.55 6.31
CA VAL A 224 12.09 -39.85 5.64
C VAL A 224 11.99 -40.93 6.69
#